data_56b265949dff1528278dbb7da3672972
#
_entry.id   56b265949dff1528278dbb7da3672972
#
_cell.length_a   1.000
_cell.length_b   1.000
_cell.length_c   1.000
_cell.angle_alpha   90.00
_cell.angle_beta   90.00
_cell.angle_gamma   90.00
#
_symmetry.space_group_name_H-M   'P 1'
#
loop_
_entity.id
_entity.type
_entity.pdbx_description
1 polymer ?
#
loop_
_entity_poly.entity_id
_entity_poly.type
_entity_poly.pdbx_seq_one_letter_code
_entity_poly.pdbx_strand_id
1 'polypeptide(L)'
;MTTIDRLNELLEAERAGVDTLSRLFPEARGPEMQTLVEAVRDDEAWSCAGLVRSIKTLGGAISDKKGDFADKVMNEPTLAARLRLLNRGQGWVVKRLDGLLGEGLPEAVAGFLQEMKTRHVGNIEACERLAKSLA
;
A
#
# COMPACT_ATOMS: atom_id res chain seq x y z
N MET A 1 -18.16 10.70 -4.04
CA MET A 1 -16.86 10.30 -4.59
C MET A 1 -17.05 9.27 -5.69
N THR A 2 -16.50 9.52 -6.86
CA THR A 2 -16.59 8.59 -8.00
C THR A 2 -15.62 7.42 -7.84
N THR A 3 -15.79 6.39 -8.67
CA THR A 3 -14.83 5.26 -8.73
C THR A 3 -13.43 5.77 -9.08
N ILE A 4 -13.31 6.70 -10.03
CA ILE A 4 -12.02 7.29 -10.40
C ILE A 4 -11.38 8.02 -9.22
N ASP A 5 -12.16 8.78 -8.46
CA ASP A 5 -11.67 9.47 -7.25
C ASP A 5 -11.11 8.47 -6.23
N ARG A 6 -11.81 7.37 -6.02
CA ARG A 6 -11.37 6.32 -5.09
C ARG A 6 -10.10 5.63 -5.54
N LEU A 7 -9.99 5.35 -6.83
CA LEU A 7 -8.77 4.76 -7.38
C LEU A 7 -7.58 5.70 -7.26
N ASN A 8 -7.80 6.99 -7.50
CA ASN A 8 -6.76 8.01 -7.31
C ASN A 8 -6.36 8.15 -5.84
N GLU A 9 -7.31 8.06 -4.93
CA GLU A 9 -7.03 8.08 -3.49
C GLU A 9 -6.13 6.90 -3.09
N LEU A 10 -6.40 5.71 -3.63
CA LEU A 10 -5.55 4.54 -3.44
C LEU A 10 -4.16 4.75 -4.04
N LEU A 11 -4.09 5.33 -5.24
CA LEU A 11 -2.80 5.61 -5.90
C LEU A 11 -1.94 6.55 -5.06
N GLU A 12 -2.53 7.59 -4.51
CA GLU A 12 -1.82 8.52 -3.62
C GLU A 12 -1.32 7.81 -2.36
N ALA A 13 -2.14 6.94 -1.79
CA ALA A 13 -1.77 6.15 -0.63
C ALA A 13 -0.63 5.17 -0.94
N GLU A 14 -0.67 4.50 -2.10
CA GLU A 14 0.38 3.57 -2.50
C GLU A 14 1.70 4.28 -2.82
N ARG A 15 1.64 5.46 -3.40
CA ARG A 15 2.84 6.30 -3.59
C ARG A 15 3.47 6.67 -2.26
N ALA A 16 2.64 7.01 -1.28
CA ALA A 16 3.11 7.29 0.07
C ALA A 16 3.70 6.03 0.73
N GLY A 17 3.14 4.85 0.42
CA GLY A 17 3.66 3.57 0.89
C GLY A 17 5.06 3.27 0.35
N VAL A 18 5.29 3.50 -0.94
CA VAL A 18 6.63 3.34 -1.55
C VAL A 18 7.64 4.26 -0.85
N ASP A 19 7.26 5.52 -0.64
CA ASP A 19 8.10 6.50 0.07
C ASP A 19 8.42 6.03 1.50
N THR A 20 7.40 5.58 2.23
CA THR A 20 7.54 5.07 3.59
C THR A 20 8.54 3.91 3.66
N LEU A 21 8.36 2.91 2.80
CA LEU A 21 9.22 1.72 2.80
C LEU A 21 10.64 2.05 2.33
N SER A 22 10.80 2.98 1.42
CA SER A 22 12.11 3.46 1.00
C SER A 22 12.85 4.14 2.15
N ARG A 23 12.15 4.90 2.99
CA ARG A 23 12.73 5.53 4.17
C ARG A 23 13.02 4.52 5.31
N LEU A 24 12.21 3.46 5.41
CA LEU A 24 12.41 2.41 6.41
C LEU A 24 13.57 1.48 6.05
N PHE A 25 13.84 1.28 4.77
CA PHE A 25 14.84 0.30 4.32
C PHE A 25 16.22 0.48 4.97
N PRO A 26 16.79 1.70 5.09
CA PRO A 26 18.08 1.87 5.75
C PRO A 26 18.07 1.52 7.24
N GLU A 27 16.89 1.48 7.86
CA GLU A 27 16.73 1.16 9.29
C GLU A 27 16.48 -0.34 9.52
N ALA A 28 16.40 -1.13 8.47
CA ALA A 28 16.11 -2.55 8.56
C ALA A 28 17.23 -3.28 9.32
N ARG A 29 16.83 -4.14 10.25
CA ARG A 29 17.75 -4.90 11.10
C ARG A 29 17.93 -6.30 10.55
N GLY A 30 19.00 -6.48 9.79
CA GLY A 30 19.39 -7.77 9.24
C GLY A 30 18.73 -8.11 7.90
N PRO A 31 19.20 -9.20 7.26
CA PRO A 31 18.79 -9.56 5.89
C PRO A 31 17.31 -9.90 5.77
N GLU A 32 16.73 -10.56 6.76
CA GLU A 32 15.32 -10.96 6.73
C GLU A 32 14.39 -9.74 6.70
N MET A 33 14.65 -8.75 7.55
CA MET A 33 13.87 -7.52 7.58
C MET A 33 14.09 -6.70 6.30
N GLN A 34 15.32 -6.63 5.79
CA GLN A 34 15.62 -5.96 4.53
C GLN A 34 14.82 -6.58 3.38
N THR A 35 14.79 -7.90 3.30
CA THR A 35 14.03 -8.64 2.28
C THR A 35 12.55 -8.33 2.37
N LEU A 36 12.00 -8.32 3.58
CA LEU A 36 10.58 -8.03 3.77
C LEU A 36 10.23 -6.60 3.35
N VAL A 37 10.99 -5.61 3.82
CA VAL A 37 10.75 -4.20 3.47
C VAL A 37 10.83 -3.99 1.96
N GLU A 38 11.82 -4.59 1.31
CA GLU A 38 11.98 -4.51 -0.13
C GLU A 38 10.82 -5.17 -0.87
N ALA A 39 10.37 -6.34 -0.43
CA ALA A 39 9.25 -7.05 -1.05
C ALA A 39 7.94 -6.26 -0.93
N VAL A 40 7.67 -5.67 0.22
CA VAL A 40 6.47 -4.85 0.42
C VAL A 40 6.55 -3.58 -0.44
N ARG A 41 7.71 -2.95 -0.52
CA ARG A 41 7.92 -1.79 -1.39
C ARG A 41 7.67 -2.13 -2.85
N ASP A 42 8.15 -3.27 -3.31
CA ASP A 42 7.95 -3.72 -4.69
C ASP A 42 6.47 -3.97 -4.98
N ASP A 43 5.73 -4.54 -4.04
CA ASP A 43 4.29 -4.73 -4.16
C ASP A 43 3.53 -3.39 -4.20
N GLU A 44 3.95 -2.41 -3.40
CA GLU A 44 3.38 -1.07 -3.44
C GLU A 44 3.62 -0.40 -4.80
N ALA A 45 4.82 -0.53 -5.36
CA ALA A 45 5.15 0.01 -6.68
C ALA A 45 4.34 -0.69 -7.78
N TRP A 46 4.20 -2.01 -7.69
CA TRP A 46 3.35 -2.80 -8.59
C TRP A 46 1.91 -2.31 -8.52
N SER A 47 1.41 -2.05 -7.32
CA SER A 47 0.05 -1.51 -7.10
C SER A 47 -0.11 -0.15 -7.75
N CYS A 48 0.86 0.75 -7.63
CA CYS A 48 0.83 2.06 -8.29
C CYS A 48 0.67 1.90 -9.80
N ALA A 49 1.46 1.04 -10.43
CA ALA A 49 1.40 0.83 -11.88
C ALA A 49 0.03 0.27 -12.30
N GLY A 50 -0.50 -0.69 -11.55
CA GLY A 50 -1.81 -1.29 -11.84
C GLY A 50 -2.97 -0.31 -11.65
N LEU A 51 -2.89 0.56 -10.63
CA LEU A 51 -3.89 1.60 -10.41
C LEU A 51 -3.89 2.62 -11.55
N VAL A 52 -2.72 3.01 -12.04
CA VAL A 52 -2.60 3.90 -13.20
C VAL A 52 -3.27 3.27 -14.42
N ARG A 53 -3.00 1.99 -14.71
CA ARG A 53 -3.64 1.27 -15.83
C ARG A 53 -5.15 1.21 -15.65
N SER A 54 -5.62 0.93 -14.45
CA SER A 54 -7.06 0.82 -14.15
C SER A 54 -7.78 2.14 -14.36
N ILE A 55 -7.20 3.24 -13.89
CA ILE A 55 -7.75 4.59 -14.08
C ILE A 55 -7.84 4.91 -15.57
N LYS A 56 -6.79 4.61 -16.34
CA LYS A 56 -6.78 4.82 -17.79
C LYS A 56 -7.85 3.97 -18.49
N THR A 57 -7.99 2.71 -18.10
CA THR A 57 -9.02 1.81 -18.64
C THR A 57 -10.42 2.39 -18.45
N LEU A 58 -10.66 3.05 -17.31
CA LEU A 58 -11.94 3.67 -17.00
C LEU A 58 -12.09 5.10 -17.57
N GLY A 59 -11.10 5.58 -18.29
CA GLY A 59 -11.13 6.90 -18.93
C GLY A 59 -10.92 8.06 -17.97
N GLY A 60 -10.32 7.82 -16.81
CA GLY A 60 -10.10 8.85 -15.79
C GLY A 60 -8.76 9.56 -15.93
N ALA A 61 -8.65 10.71 -15.27
CA ALA A 61 -7.40 11.45 -15.12
C ALA A 61 -6.63 10.92 -13.90
N ILE A 62 -5.32 10.82 -14.05
CA ILE A 62 -4.45 10.30 -13.01
C ILE A 62 -3.99 11.42 -12.10
N SER A 63 -4.14 11.23 -10.78
CA SER A 63 -3.64 12.17 -9.77
C SER A 63 -2.12 12.29 -9.86
N ASP A 64 -1.60 13.49 -9.63
CA ASP A 64 -0.17 13.77 -9.53
C ASP A 64 0.29 13.90 -8.07
N LYS A 65 -0.59 13.61 -7.11
CA LYS A 65 -0.34 13.81 -5.69
C LYS A 65 0.23 12.55 -5.02
N LYS A 66 0.84 12.78 -3.89
CA LYS A 66 1.31 11.75 -2.97
C LYS A 66 0.89 12.18 -1.56
N GLY A 67 0.36 11.26 -0.76
CA GLY A 67 0.01 11.56 0.62
C GLY A 67 1.23 11.80 1.51
N ASP A 68 1.01 12.35 2.69
CA ASP A 68 2.05 12.66 3.68
C ASP A 68 2.28 11.54 4.70
N PHE A 69 1.79 10.35 4.42
CA PHE A 69 1.81 9.22 5.34
C PHE A 69 3.22 8.83 5.77
N ALA A 70 4.21 8.94 4.87
CA ALA A 70 5.61 8.63 5.19
C ALA A 70 6.12 9.48 6.35
N ASP A 71 5.79 10.77 6.37
CA ASP A 71 6.19 11.65 7.46
C ASP A 71 5.56 11.21 8.79
N LYS A 72 4.30 10.80 8.75
CA LYS A 72 3.59 10.31 9.94
C LYS A 72 4.24 9.04 10.50
N VAL A 73 4.60 8.09 9.62
CA VAL A 73 5.28 6.87 10.04
C VAL A 73 6.64 7.20 10.65
N MET A 74 7.43 8.03 9.97
CA MET A 74 8.78 8.35 10.44
C MET A 74 8.79 9.17 11.74
N ASN A 75 7.67 9.82 12.08
CA ASN A 75 7.53 10.51 13.36
C ASN A 75 7.28 9.57 14.54
N GLU A 76 6.91 8.32 14.29
CA GLU A 76 6.78 7.33 15.37
C GLU A 76 8.14 7.02 15.97
N PRO A 77 8.24 6.86 17.32
CA PRO A 77 9.53 6.83 18.01
C PRO A 77 10.30 5.52 17.87
N THR A 78 9.64 4.42 17.54
CA THR A 78 10.29 3.10 17.45
C THR A 78 10.00 2.44 16.12
N LEU A 79 10.88 1.51 15.72
CA LEU A 79 10.69 0.74 14.50
C LEU A 79 9.41 -0.11 14.57
N ALA A 80 9.13 -0.72 15.71
CA ALA A 80 7.89 -1.48 15.89
C ALA A 80 6.64 -0.61 15.73
N ALA A 81 6.64 0.61 16.28
CA ALA A 81 5.53 1.56 16.13
C ALA A 81 5.36 2.00 14.67
N ARG A 82 6.46 2.21 13.96
CA ARG A 82 6.45 2.56 12.54
C ARG A 82 5.82 1.45 11.70
N LEU A 83 6.19 0.20 11.95
CA LEU A 83 5.61 -0.95 11.24
C LEU A 83 4.13 -1.12 11.54
N ARG A 84 3.70 -0.88 12.78
CA ARG A 84 2.28 -0.95 13.15
C ARG A 84 1.46 0.14 12.47
N LEU A 85 1.99 1.37 12.38
CA LEU A 85 1.31 2.44 11.65
C LEU A 85 1.24 2.13 10.15
N LEU A 86 2.33 1.62 9.57
CA LEU A 86 2.33 1.14 8.18
C LEU A 86 1.21 0.12 7.97
N ASN A 87 1.06 -0.85 8.86
CA ASN A 87 0.03 -1.88 8.77
C ASN A 87 -1.39 -1.31 8.88
N ARG A 88 -1.61 -0.30 9.71
CA ARG A 88 -2.91 0.37 9.74
C ARG A 88 -3.23 1.02 8.40
N GLY A 89 -2.23 1.61 7.75
CA GLY A 89 -2.38 2.16 6.41
C GLY A 89 -2.73 1.10 5.37
N GLN A 90 -2.06 -0.05 5.42
CA GLN A 90 -2.37 -1.18 4.54
C GLN A 90 -3.78 -1.72 4.78
N GLY A 91 -4.23 -1.79 6.03
CA GLY A 91 -5.58 -2.21 6.39
C GLY A 91 -6.64 -1.25 5.85
N TRP A 92 -6.36 0.05 5.86
CA TRP A 92 -7.23 1.06 5.25
C TRP A 92 -7.38 0.80 3.74
N VAL A 93 -6.28 0.49 3.07
CA VAL A 93 -6.30 0.15 1.63
C VAL A 93 -7.15 -1.09 1.37
N VAL A 94 -7.00 -2.14 2.16
CA VAL A 94 -7.80 -3.38 2.01
C VAL A 94 -9.30 -3.09 2.11
N LYS A 95 -9.70 -2.27 3.07
CA LYS A 95 -11.12 -1.89 3.22
C LYS A 95 -11.64 -1.13 2.00
N ARG A 96 -10.86 -0.23 1.44
CA ARG A 96 -11.22 0.51 0.22
C ARG A 96 -11.33 -0.42 -0.98
N LEU A 97 -10.41 -1.39 -1.09
CA LEU A 97 -10.47 -2.40 -2.15
C LEU A 97 -11.74 -3.25 -2.06
N ASP A 98 -12.13 -3.66 -0.85
CA ASP A 98 -13.36 -4.42 -0.65
C ASP A 98 -14.59 -3.64 -1.14
N GLY A 99 -14.65 -2.34 -0.85
CA GLY A 99 -15.74 -1.48 -1.32
C GLY A 99 -15.78 -1.40 -2.84
N LEU A 100 -14.62 -1.21 -3.48
CA LEU A 100 -14.54 -1.14 -4.94
C LEU A 100 -14.89 -2.47 -5.63
N LEU A 101 -14.47 -3.59 -5.06
CA LEU A 101 -14.75 -4.91 -5.63
C LEU A 101 -16.25 -5.24 -5.65
N GLY A 102 -17.05 -4.57 -4.81
CA GLY A 102 -18.50 -4.72 -4.79
C GLY A 102 -19.24 -3.91 -5.85
N GLU A 103 -18.55 -3.09 -6.65
CA GLU A 103 -19.20 -2.13 -7.56
C GLU A 103 -19.38 -2.62 -9.00
N GLY A 104 -19.07 -3.87 -9.32
CA GLY A 104 -19.26 -4.41 -10.68
C GLY A 104 -18.34 -3.80 -11.72
N LEU A 105 -17.08 -3.61 -11.39
CA LEU A 105 -16.07 -3.03 -12.27
C LEU A 105 -15.72 -3.98 -13.43
N PRO A 106 -15.14 -3.45 -14.55
CA PRO A 106 -14.64 -4.30 -15.63
C PRO A 106 -13.72 -5.40 -15.11
N GLU A 107 -13.76 -6.57 -15.73
CA GLU A 107 -13.05 -7.75 -15.27
C GLU A 107 -11.56 -7.53 -15.07
N ALA A 108 -10.91 -6.83 -16.00
CA ALA A 108 -9.48 -6.54 -15.92
C ALA A 108 -9.14 -5.67 -14.69
N VAL A 109 -9.99 -4.68 -14.38
CA VAL A 109 -9.81 -3.83 -13.20
C VAL A 109 -10.08 -4.63 -11.92
N ALA A 110 -11.21 -5.35 -11.87
CA ALA A 110 -11.57 -6.15 -10.71
C ALA A 110 -10.50 -7.22 -10.40
N GLY A 111 -9.98 -7.89 -11.41
CA GLY A 111 -8.93 -8.89 -11.25
C GLY A 111 -7.65 -8.31 -10.68
N PHE A 112 -7.24 -7.13 -11.14
CA PHE A 112 -6.09 -6.44 -10.59
C PHE A 112 -6.32 -6.06 -9.12
N LEU A 113 -7.48 -5.46 -8.80
CA LEU A 113 -7.78 -5.04 -7.43
C LEU A 113 -7.84 -6.23 -6.47
N GLN A 114 -8.33 -7.39 -6.93
CA GLN A 114 -8.33 -8.60 -6.12
C GLN A 114 -6.91 -9.09 -5.82
N GLU A 115 -6.03 -9.07 -6.81
CA GLU A 115 -4.62 -9.43 -6.61
C GLU A 115 -3.93 -8.45 -5.67
N MET A 116 -4.20 -7.16 -5.82
CA MET A 116 -3.68 -6.12 -4.94
C MET A 116 -4.11 -6.38 -3.49
N LYS A 117 -5.38 -6.71 -3.28
CA LYS A 117 -5.89 -7.05 -1.95
C LYS A 117 -5.16 -8.27 -1.36
N THR A 118 -5.00 -9.33 -2.14
CA THR A 118 -4.32 -10.56 -1.70
C THR A 118 -2.89 -10.25 -1.25
N ARG A 119 -2.16 -9.45 -2.01
CA ARG A 119 -0.79 -9.05 -1.66
C ARG A 119 -0.75 -8.20 -0.38
N HIS A 120 -1.68 -7.26 -0.24
CA HIS A 120 -1.75 -6.41 0.95
C HIS A 120 -2.05 -7.24 2.21
N VAL A 121 -2.98 -8.18 2.15
CA VAL A 121 -3.29 -9.05 3.29
C VAL A 121 -2.05 -9.86 3.71
N GLY A 122 -1.33 -10.43 2.76
CA GLY A 122 -0.09 -11.17 3.04
C GLY A 122 0.98 -10.28 3.67
N ASN A 123 1.13 -9.07 3.16
CA ASN A 123 2.11 -8.12 3.68
C ASN A 123 1.76 -7.64 5.09
N ILE A 124 0.48 -7.43 5.38
CA ILE A 124 0.01 -7.08 6.72
C ILE A 124 0.41 -8.16 7.73
N GLU A 125 0.16 -9.43 7.38
CA GLU A 125 0.50 -10.55 8.24
C GLU A 125 2.02 -10.64 8.50
N ALA A 126 2.82 -10.48 7.45
CA ALA A 126 4.27 -10.52 7.56
C ALA A 126 4.82 -9.37 8.40
N CYS A 127 4.33 -8.15 8.19
CA CYS A 127 4.74 -6.99 8.97
C CYS A 127 4.30 -7.09 10.43
N GLU A 128 3.13 -7.67 10.70
CA GLU A 128 2.66 -7.88 12.07
C GLU A 128 3.58 -8.85 12.83
N ARG A 129 3.98 -9.95 12.19
CA ARG A 129 4.93 -10.90 12.79
C ARG A 129 6.27 -10.21 13.08
N LEU A 130 6.74 -9.40 12.16
CA LEU A 130 8.00 -8.66 12.35
C LEU A 130 7.90 -7.66 13.50
N ALA A 131 6.83 -6.89 13.56
CA ALA A 131 6.62 -5.91 14.64
C ALA A 131 6.61 -6.57 16.02
N LYS A 132 5.97 -7.74 16.13
CA LYS A 132 5.97 -8.51 17.37
C LYS A 132 7.36 -8.97 17.79
N SER A 133 8.20 -9.34 16.82
CA SER A 133 9.57 -9.78 17.09
C SER A 133 10.47 -8.64 17.56
N LEU A 134 10.10 -7.40 17.31
CA LEU A 134 10.86 -6.22 17.71
C LEU A 134 10.42 -5.64 19.06
N ALA A 135 9.29 -6.11 19.57
CA ALA A 135 8.72 -5.58 20.82
C ALA A 135 9.51 -6.03 22.07
#